data_0c241489f9ccdfd6bc15231139177623
#
_entry.id   0c241489f9ccdfd6bc15231139177623
#
_cell.length_a   1.000
_cell.length_b   1.000
_cell.length_c   1.000
_cell.angle_alpha   90.00
_cell.angle_beta   90.00
_cell.angle_gamma   90.00
#
_symmetry.space_group_name_H-M   'P 1'
#
loop_
_entity.id
_entity.type
_entity.pdbx_description
1 polymer ?
#
loop_
_entity_poly.entity_id
_entity_poly.type
_entity_poly.pdbx_seq_one_letter_code
_entity_poly.pdbx_strand_id
1 'polypeptide(L)'
;MNFDDTLKQMLEAAAAAAKVHWNDFRSYAEQEFKRLAEAGAQVEADYAADAAAAQLQQDATKRDKLIQKAKLRAQLAFENLRLASEGVLTATTADAKIAAQDAINAALGVLQAAINKSIGIALL
;
A
#
# COMPACT_ATOMS: atom_id res chain seq x y z
N MET A 1 7.99 -6.68 6.18
CA MET A 1 6.56 -6.53 6.51
C MET A 1 5.95 -7.90 6.77
N ASN A 2 5.20 -8.04 7.84
CA ASN A 2 4.43 -9.27 8.07
C ASN A 2 3.13 -9.19 7.24
N PHE A 3 3.03 -10.02 6.21
CA PHE A 3 1.91 -10.01 5.28
C PHE A 3 0.56 -10.27 5.96
N ASP A 4 0.47 -11.33 6.77
CA ASP A 4 -0.79 -11.72 7.40
C ASP A 4 -1.29 -10.68 8.40
N ASP A 5 -0.38 -10.14 9.23
CA ASP A 5 -0.72 -9.07 10.18
C ASP A 5 -1.14 -7.79 9.47
N THR A 6 -0.43 -7.42 8.41
CA THR A 6 -0.75 -6.24 7.62
C THR A 6 -2.12 -6.37 6.96
N LEU A 7 -2.41 -7.52 6.34
CA LEU A 7 -3.71 -7.77 5.73
C LEU A 7 -4.84 -7.71 6.77
N LYS A 8 -4.63 -8.30 7.94
CA LYS A 8 -5.59 -8.25 9.04
C LYS A 8 -5.88 -6.81 9.47
N GLN A 9 -4.84 -6.02 9.65
CA GLN A 9 -4.98 -4.60 10.03
C GLN A 9 -5.65 -3.77 8.94
N MET A 10 -5.37 -4.05 7.66
CA MET A 10 -6.05 -3.41 6.53
C MET A 10 -7.55 -3.68 6.56
N LEU A 11 -7.94 -4.93 6.79
CA LEU A 11 -9.35 -5.32 6.88
C LEU A 11 -10.04 -4.68 8.10
N GLU A 12 -9.39 -4.66 9.24
CA GLU A 12 -9.91 -4.02 10.46
C GLU A 12 -10.12 -2.50 10.26
N ALA A 13 -9.13 -1.82 9.68
CA ALA A 13 -9.20 -0.38 9.42
C ALA A 13 -10.31 -0.06 8.40
N ALA A 14 -10.42 -0.85 7.36
CA ALA A 14 -11.45 -0.70 6.34
C ALA A 14 -12.85 -0.91 6.91
N ALA A 15 -13.03 -1.93 7.74
CA ALA A 15 -14.31 -2.21 8.40
C ALA A 15 -14.74 -1.06 9.32
N ALA A 16 -13.80 -0.50 10.08
CA ALA A 16 -14.05 0.64 10.94
C ALA A 16 -14.44 1.89 10.13
N ALA A 17 -13.81 2.12 8.99
CA ALA A 17 -14.10 3.25 8.10
C ALA A 17 -15.43 3.09 7.37
N ALA A 18 -15.75 1.89 6.90
CA ALA A 18 -16.97 1.59 6.14
C ALA A 18 -18.22 1.49 7.01
N LYS A 19 -18.06 1.19 8.29
CA LYS A 19 -19.16 1.10 9.27
C LYS A 19 -20.25 0.13 8.82
N VAL A 20 -21.50 0.59 8.73
CA VAL A 20 -22.67 -0.24 8.38
C VAL A 20 -22.60 -0.80 6.96
N HIS A 21 -21.84 -0.19 6.07
CA HIS A 21 -21.73 -0.62 4.68
C HIS A 21 -20.68 -1.72 4.47
N TRP A 22 -19.89 -2.07 5.51
CA TRP A 22 -18.82 -3.07 5.38
C TRP A 22 -19.32 -4.42 4.86
N ASN A 23 -20.47 -4.87 5.32
CA ASN A 23 -21.02 -6.16 4.89
C ASN A 23 -21.43 -6.19 3.41
N ASP A 24 -21.68 -5.02 2.81
CA ASP A 24 -22.09 -4.91 1.40
C ASP A 24 -20.95 -5.27 0.44
N PHE A 25 -19.69 -5.06 0.85
CA PHE A 25 -18.55 -5.29 -0.02
C PHE A 25 -17.40 -6.07 0.64
N ARG A 26 -17.65 -6.67 1.80
CA ARG A 26 -16.63 -7.41 2.57
C ARG A 26 -15.91 -8.48 1.76
N SER A 27 -16.65 -9.30 1.01
CA SER A 27 -16.07 -10.39 0.22
C SER A 27 -15.09 -9.87 -0.84
N TYR A 28 -15.48 -8.79 -1.51
CA TYR A 28 -14.61 -8.13 -2.49
C TYR A 28 -13.38 -7.52 -1.83
N ALA A 29 -13.57 -6.87 -0.69
CA ALA A 29 -12.49 -6.23 0.04
C ALA A 29 -11.44 -7.24 0.49
N GLU A 30 -11.83 -8.39 0.98
CA GLU A 30 -10.90 -9.44 1.41
C GLU A 30 -9.97 -9.89 0.29
N GLN A 31 -10.51 -10.10 -0.90
CA GLN A 31 -9.73 -10.49 -2.08
C GLN A 31 -8.84 -9.35 -2.58
N GLU A 32 -9.40 -8.16 -2.68
CA GLU A 32 -8.67 -6.99 -3.21
C GLU A 32 -7.55 -6.55 -2.27
N PHE A 33 -7.80 -6.53 -0.97
CA PHE A 33 -6.77 -6.13 0.00
C PHE A 33 -5.63 -7.13 0.07
N LYS A 34 -5.92 -8.43 -0.13
CA LYS A 34 -4.88 -9.44 -0.29
C LYS A 34 -3.99 -9.11 -1.49
N ARG A 35 -4.59 -8.75 -2.61
CA ARG A 35 -3.86 -8.34 -3.81
C ARG A 35 -3.04 -7.07 -3.58
N LEU A 36 -3.62 -6.07 -2.91
CA LEU A 36 -2.92 -4.83 -2.56
C LEU A 36 -1.75 -5.11 -1.62
N ALA A 37 -1.93 -5.96 -0.62
CA ALA A 37 -0.87 -6.33 0.32
C ALA A 37 0.27 -7.08 -0.40
N GLU A 38 -0.04 -7.98 -1.33
CA GLU A 38 0.95 -8.67 -2.16
C GLU A 38 1.73 -7.67 -3.03
N ALA A 39 1.03 -6.75 -3.68
CA ALA A 39 1.65 -5.72 -4.50
C ALA A 39 2.49 -4.75 -3.65
N GLY A 40 2.03 -4.40 -2.45
CA GLY A 40 2.78 -3.58 -1.50
C GLY A 40 4.06 -4.27 -1.02
N ALA A 41 4.00 -5.57 -0.76
CA ALA A 41 5.19 -6.37 -0.44
C ALA A 41 6.20 -6.36 -1.58
N GLN A 42 5.74 -6.35 -2.83
CA GLN A 42 6.60 -6.24 -4.00
C GLN A 42 7.26 -4.86 -4.09
N VAL A 43 6.53 -3.78 -3.80
CA VAL A 43 7.10 -2.42 -3.72
C VAL A 43 8.22 -2.37 -2.69
N GLU A 44 8.00 -2.95 -1.52
CA GLU A 44 9.00 -3.04 -0.46
C GLU A 44 10.24 -3.82 -0.91
N ALA A 45 10.05 -4.99 -1.50
CA ALA A 45 11.12 -5.85 -1.97
C ALA A 45 11.94 -5.18 -3.08
N ASP A 46 11.29 -4.52 -4.02
CA ASP A 46 11.94 -3.82 -5.12
C ASP A 46 12.78 -2.64 -4.59
N TYR A 47 12.25 -1.88 -3.64
CA TYR A 47 13.02 -0.81 -3.01
C TYR A 47 14.24 -1.38 -2.26
N ALA A 48 14.07 -2.44 -1.50
CA ALA A 48 15.17 -3.06 -0.76
C ALA A 48 16.28 -3.55 -1.71
N ALA A 49 15.93 -4.14 -2.85
CA ALA A 49 16.87 -4.59 -3.86
C ALA A 49 17.59 -3.40 -4.51
N ASP A 50 16.87 -2.34 -4.88
CA ASP A 50 17.44 -1.13 -5.47
C ASP A 50 18.39 -0.44 -4.48
N ALA A 51 18.02 -0.35 -3.22
CA ALA A 51 18.85 0.25 -2.17
C ALA A 51 20.11 -0.57 -1.91
N ALA A 52 20.01 -1.90 -1.91
CA ALA A 52 21.14 -2.79 -1.74
C ALA A 52 22.13 -2.64 -2.92
N ALA A 53 21.62 -2.57 -4.15
CA ALA A 53 22.44 -2.34 -5.34
C ALA A 53 23.15 -0.97 -5.28
N ALA A 54 22.47 0.06 -4.79
CA ALA A 54 23.05 1.39 -4.63
C ALA A 54 24.22 1.40 -3.64
N GLN A 55 24.16 0.59 -2.58
CA GLN A 55 25.24 0.49 -1.58
C GLN A 55 26.54 -0.11 -2.15
N LEU A 56 26.47 -0.80 -3.28
CA LEU A 56 27.66 -1.32 -3.97
C LEU A 56 28.42 -0.20 -4.71
N GLN A 57 27.81 0.95 -4.90
CA GLN A 57 28.45 2.08 -5.57
C GLN A 57 29.42 2.77 -4.61
N GLN A 58 30.69 2.87 -5.02
CA GLN A 58 31.73 3.48 -4.20
C GLN A 58 31.68 5.01 -4.19
N ASP A 59 31.22 5.61 -5.28
CA ASP A 59 31.02 7.06 -5.38
C ASP A 59 29.78 7.50 -4.59
N ALA A 60 29.98 8.32 -3.55
CA ALA A 60 28.91 8.76 -2.67
C ALA A 60 27.82 9.53 -3.42
N THR A 61 28.20 10.37 -4.38
CA THR A 61 27.24 11.17 -5.16
C THR A 61 26.39 10.26 -6.05
N LYS A 62 26.97 9.27 -6.71
CA LYS A 62 26.25 8.30 -7.53
C LYS A 62 25.35 7.42 -6.67
N ARG A 63 25.84 7.00 -5.50
CA ARG A 63 25.06 6.21 -4.54
C ARG A 63 23.82 6.97 -4.10
N ASP A 64 23.96 8.24 -3.72
CA ASP A 64 22.84 9.08 -3.28
C ASP A 64 21.80 9.27 -4.38
N LYS A 65 22.24 9.45 -5.63
CA LYS A 65 21.34 9.54 -6.79
C LYS A 65 20.56 8.23 -7.01
N LEU A 66 21.21 7.08 -6.85
CA LEU A 66 20.55 5.78 -6.98
C LEU A 66 19.53 5.56 -5.88
N ILE A 67 19.82 5.96 -4.64
CA ILE A 67 18.87 5.89 -3.53
C ILE A 67 17.66 6.79 -3.78
N GLN A 68 17.86 8.01 -4.24
CA GLN A 68 16.75 8.92 -4.58
C GLN A 68 15.88 8.35 -5.71
N LYS A 69 16.50 7.75 -6.72
CA LYS A 69 15.79 7.09 -7.82
C LYS A 69 14.97 5.90 -7.31
N ALA A 70 15.54 5.11 -6.40
CA ALA A 70 14.84 3.98 -5.78
C ALA A 70 13.61 4.44 -5.00
N LYS A 71 13.73 5.52 -4.23
CA LYS A 71 12.62 6.13 -3.49
C LYS A 71 11.50 6.59 -4.43
N LEU A 72 11.85 7.32 -5.50
CA LEU A 72 10.87 7.78 -6.49
C LEU A 72 10.15 6.62 -7.15
N ARG A 73 10.87 5.57 -7.51
CA ARG A 73 10.28 4.38 -8.13
C ARG A 73 9.27 3.71 -7.19
N ALA A 74 9.62 3.57 -5.91
CA ALA A 74 8.72 3.01 -4.90
C ALA A 74 7.48 3.88 -4.70
N GLN A 75 7.64 5.20 -4.63
CA GLN A 75 6.54 6.15 -4.48
C GLN A 75 5.57 6.09 -5.67
N LEU A 76 6.10 6.03 -6.89
CA LEU A 76 5.28 5.92 -8.11
C LEU A 76 4.55 4.58 -8.17
N ALA A 77 5.22 3.48 -7.80
CA ALA A 77 4.60 2.17 -7.77
C ALA A 77 3.44 2.11 -6.77
N PHE A 78 3.61 2.69 -5.58
CA PHE A 78 2.55 2.76 -4.58
C PHE A 78 1.39 3.65 -5.03
N GLU A 79 1.68 4.80 -5.65
CA GLU A 79 0.65 5.68 -6.21
C GLU A 79 -0.16 4.96 -7.29
N ASN A 80 0.49 4.14 -8.13
CA ASN A 80 -0.20 3.33 -9.12
C ASN A 80 -1.12 2.29 -8.45
N LEU A 81 -0.72 1.70 -7.33
CA LEU A 81 -1.59 0.81 -6.55
C LEU A 81 -2.81 1.55 -6.04
N ARG A 82 -2.63 2.75 -5.53
CA ARG A 82 -3.73 3.58 -5.04
C ARG A 82 -4.72 3.92 -6.15
N LEU A 83 -4.23 4.35 -7.31
CA LEU A 83 -5.08 4.66 -8.46
C LEU A 83 -5.82 3.43 -8.98
N ALA A 84 -5.14 2.27 -9.02
CA ALA A 84 -5.73 1.01 -9.45
C ALA A 84 -6.80 0.51 -8.49
N SER A 85 -6.74 0.86 -7.20
CA SER A 85 -7.72 0.46 -6.21
C SER A 85 -8.99 1.31 -6.24
N GLU A 86 -8.94 2.49 -6.86
CA GLU A 86 -10.12 3.33 -7.02
C GLU A 86 -11.15 2.62 -7.90
N GLY A 87 -12.39 2.55 -7.44
CA GLY A 87 -13.49 1.93 -8.18
C GLY A 87 -13.56 0.41 -8.10
N VAL A 88 -12.63 -0.26 -7.40
CA VAL A 88 -12.67 -1.71 -7.22
C VAL A 88 -13.88 -2.14 -6.42
N LEU A 89 -14.22 -1.39 -5.38
CA LEU A 89 -15.41 -1.64 -4.58
C LEU A 89 -16.59 -0.91 -5.21
N THR A 90 -17.38 -1.64 -5.99
CA THR A 90 -18.58 -1.09 -6.61
C THR A 90 -19.70 -0.97 -5.57
N ALA A 91 -20.41 0.15 -5.60
CA ALA A 91 -21.53 0.41 -4.70
C ALA A 91 -22.68 1.05 -5.47
N THR A 92 -23.90 0.74 -5.06
CA THR A 92 -25.13 1.19 -5.73
C THR A 92 -25.64 2.55 -5.24
N THR A 93 -25.30 2.93 -4.02
CA THR A 93 -25.74 4.21 -3.42
C THR A 93 -24.55 5.16 -3.22
N ALA A 94 -24.83 6.47 -3.13
CA ALA A 94 -23.81 7.47 -2.84
C ALA A 94 -23.11 7.23 -1.51
N ASP A 95 -23.86 6.90 -0.46
CA ASP A 95 -23.32 6.65 0.86
C ASP A 95 -22.41 5.41 0.87
N ALA A 96 -22.81 4.35 0.16
CA ALA A 96 -22.01 3.14 0.04
C ALA A 96 -20.72 3.41 -0.77
N LYS A 97 -20.76 4.28 -1.78
CA LYS A 97 -19.56 4.70 -2.53
C LYS A 97 -18.58 5.45 -1.65
N ILE A 98 -19.06 6.36 -0.80
CA ILE A 98 -18.22 7.08 0.15
C ILE A 98 -17.60 6.10 1.14
N ALA A 99 -18.40 5.17 1.67
CA ALA A 99 -17.92 4.15 2.61
C ALA A 99 -16.85 3.24 1.97
N ALA A 100 -17.04 2.84 0.72
CA ALA A 100 -16.06 2.06 -0.03
C ALA A 100 -14.75 2.82 -0.21
N GLN A 101 -14.83 4.10 -0.59
CA GLN A 101 -13.65 4.96 -0.73
C GLN A 101 -12.91 5.13 0.60
N ASP A 102 -13.64 5.35 1.69
CA ASP A 102 -13.06 5.48 3.03
C ASP A 102 -12.38 4.17 3.45
N ALA A 103 -12.98 3.02 3.15
CA ALA A 103 -12.41 1.71 3.43
C ALA A 103 -11.09 1.48 2.68
N ILE A 104 -11.06 1.80 1.39
CA ILE A 104 -9.84 1.68 0.56
C ILE A 104 -8.75 2.59 1.09
N ASN A 105 -9.07 3.85 1.38
CA ASN A 105 -8.10 4.81 1.90
C ASN A 105 -7.53 4.37 3.25
N ALA A 106 -8.37 3.84 4.14
CA ALA A 106 -7.93 3.33 5.42
C ALA A 106 -7.00 2.12 5.28
N ALA A 107 -7.34 1.19 4.39
CA ALA A 107 -6.50 0.02 4.10
C ALA A 107 -5.15 0.42 3.50
N LEU A 108 -5.14 1.36 2.54
CA LEU A 108 -3.90 1.86 1.93
C LEU A 108 -3.02 2.59 2.95
N GLY A 109 -3.63 3.32 3.89
CA GLY A 109 -2.90 3.97 4.98
C GLY A 109 -2.18 2.96 5.87
N VAL A 110 -2.82 1.85 6.20
CA VAL A 110 -2.20 0.74 6.96
C VAL A 110 -1.04 0.13 6.18
N LEU A 111 -1.24 -0.14 4.89
CA LEU A 111 -0.21 -0.72 4.02
C LEU A 111 1.00 0.20 3.90
N GLN A 112 0.78 1.48 3.67
CA GLN A 112 1.82 2.50 3.62
C GLN A 112 2.64 2.55 4.90
N ALA A 113 1.97 2.58 6.05
CA ALA A 113 2.63 2.60 7.35
C ALA A 113 3.44 1.33 7.61
N ALA A 114 2.92 0.17 7.20
CA ALA A 114 3.63 -1.11 7.36
C ALA A 114 4.90 -1.16 6.52
N ILE A 115 4.86 -0.67 5.29
CA ILE A 115 6.03 -0.60 4.40
C ILE A 115 7.06 0.38 4.97
N ASN A 116 6.65 1.57 5.38
CA ASN A 116 7.55 2.57 5.96
C ASN A 116 8.23 2.05 7.22
N LYS A 117 7.48 1.38 8.09
CA LYS A 117 8.02 0.79 9.32
C LYS A 117 9.04 -0.31 9.02
N SER A 118 8.74 -1.18 8.06
CA SER A 118 9.61 -2.28 7.68
C SER A 118 10.93 -1.79 7.09
N ILE A 119 10.87 -0.76 6.25
CA ILE A 119 12.07 -0.15 5.64
C ILE A 119 12.83 0.72 6.65
N GLY A 120 12.14 1.27 7.64
CA GLY A 120 12.74 2.10 8.68
C GLY A 120 12.86 3.58 8.32
N ILE A 121 12.25 4.01 7.22
CA ILE A 121 12.21 5.41 6.80
C ILE A 121 10.81 5.79 6.31
N ALA A 122 10.51 7.07 6.24
CA ALA A 122 9.26 7.58 5.67
C ALA A 122 9.34 7.56 4.13
N LEU A 123 9.32 6.35 3.54
CA LEU A 123 9.47 6.16 2.10
C LEU A 123 8.25 6.64 1.31
N LEU A 124 7.05 6.29 1.78
CA LEU A 124 5.78 6.52 1.07
C LEU A 124 4.93 7.67 1.67
#